data_42f98310a9383498502165b3897f638a
#
_entry.id   42f98310a9383498502165b3897f638a
#
_cell.length_a   1.000
_cell.length_b   1.000
_cell.length_c   1.000
_cell.angle_alpha   90.00
_cell.angle_beta   90.00
_cell.angle_gamma   90.00
#
_symmetry.space_group_name_H-M   'P 1'
#
loop_
_entity.id
_entity.type
_entity.pdbx_description
1 polymer ?
#
loop_
_entity_poly.entity_id
_entity_poly.type
_entity_poly.pdbx_seq_one_letter_code
_entity_poly.pdbx_strand_id
1 'polypeptide(L)'
;RSSDLVSDIAVCTPGPVCTELAYLGVPHIVAAPLNVPSAVPIAGVSGLLCSLPFIGETFQRRAVERLKVTSRFVSITNQRAGRMIVPEIVGHVRPEDVVIPCVELLGDAARRDRMSRELREAAGLAGAADRVVHAVQAVQRFAVGQPDSSSARA
;
A
#
# COMPACT_ATOMS: atom_id res chain seq x y z
N ARG A 1 -24.93 -8.26 -1.22
CA ARG A 1 -23.84 -9.28 -1.18
C ARG A 1 -23.09 -9.15 -2.49
N SER A 2 -21.97 -8.44 -2.46
CA SER A 2 -21.09 -8.35 -3.62
C SER A 2 -20.35 -9.68 -3.73
N SER A 3 -20.80 -10.53 -4.62
CA SER A 3 -20.17 -11.82 -4.94
C SER A 3 -18.85 -11.65 -5.74
N ASP A 4 -18.47 -10.41 -5.99
CA ASP A 4 -17.39 -10.06 -6.92
C ASP A 4 -16.01 -9.93 -6.23
N LEU A 5 -15.93 -10.19 -4.92
CA LEU A 5 -14.69 -10.11 -4.14
C LEU A 5 -14.16 -11.50 -3.72
N VAL A 6 -14.42 -12.53 -4.53
CA VAL A 6 -13.83 -13.85 -4.29
C VAL A 6 -12.61 -14.01 -5.20
N SER A 7 -11.57 -13.27 -4.89
CA SER A 7 -10.25 -13.49 -5.49
C SER A 7 -9.39 -14.24 -4.48
N ASP A 8 -8.87 -15.41 -4.87
CA ASP A 8 -7.96 -16.19 -4.03
C ASP A 8 -6.61 -15.51 -3.84
N ILE A 9 -6.16 -14.79 -4.86
CA ILE A 9 -4.95 -13.97 -4.86
C ILE A 9 -5.12 -12.75 -5.76
N ALA A 10 -4.28 -11.73 -5.55
CA ALA A 10 -4.16 -10.58 -6.42
C ALA A 10 -2.69 -10.28 -6.78
N VAL A 11 -2.48 -9.60 -7.90
CA VAL A 11 -1.20 -8.99 -8.25
C VAL A 11 -1.43 -7.49 -8.39
N CYS A 12 -0.62 -6.69 -7.74
CA CYS A 12 -0.75 -5.24 -7.78
C CYS A 12 0.60 -4.54 -7.85
N THR A 13 0.59 -3.28 -8.23
CA THR A 13 1.76 -2.39 -8.11
C THR A 13 1.76 -1.72 -6.73
N PRO A 14 2.92 -1.24 -6.24
CA PRO A 14 2.97 -0.47 -4.99
C PRO A 14 2.03 0.74 -5.05
N GLY A 15 1.17 0.89 -4.04
CA GLY A 15 0.21 1.99 -4.00
C GLY A 15 -0.97 1.74 -3.04
N PRO A 16 -2.02 2.57 -3.10
CA PRO A 16 -3.21 2.45 -2.24
C PRO A 16 -3.89 1.08 -2.32
N VAL A 17 -3.88 0.46 -3.50
CA VAL A 17 -4.49 -0.87 -3.74
C VAL A 17 -3.90 -1.92 -2.79
N CYS A 18 -2.59 -1.88 -2.50
CA CYS A 18 -1.99 -2.80 -1.53
C CYS A 18 -2.62 -2.67 -0.14
N THR A 19 -2.98 -1.45 0.26
CA THR A 19 -3.63 -1.19 1.55
C THR A 19 -5.07 -1.70 1.55
N GLU A 20 -5.80 -1.49 0.46
CA GLU A 20 -7.17 -1.99 0.31
C GLU A 20 -7.21 -3.51 0.34
N LEU A 21 -6.33 -4.18 -0.41
CA LEU A 21 -6.19 -5.64 -0.38
C LEU A 21 -5.84 -6.15 1.02
N ALA A 22 -4.98 -5.43 1.76
CA ALA A 22 -4.64 -5.79 3.13
C ALA A 22 -5.84 -5.68 4.08
N TYR A 23 -6.65 -4.62 3.98
CA TYR A 23 -7.89 -4.49 4.76
C TYR A 23 -8.88 -5.60 4.46
N LEU A 24 -9.02 -5.99 3.21
CA LEU A 24 -9.87 -7.10 2.79
C LEU A 24 -9.27 -8.47 3.19
N GLY A 25 -7.99 -8.50 3.51
CA GLY A 25 -7.25 -9.73 3.79
C GLY A 25 -7.06 -10.59 2.53
N VAL A 26 -7.00 -9.98 1.36
CA VAL A 26 -6.76 -10.70 0.10
C VAL A 26 -5.27 -10.94 -0.06
N PRO A 27 -4.81 -12.20 -0.13
CA PRO A 27 -3.42 -12.52 -0.40
C PRO A 27 -2.98 -11.92 -1.73
N HIS A 28 -1.82 -11.26 -1.75
CA HIS A 28 -1.37 -10.60 -2.97
C HIS A 28 0.14 -10.59 -3.12
N ILE A 29 0.57 -10.30 -4.34
CA ILE A 29 1.97 -10.13 -4.72
C ILE A 29 2.14 -8.71 -5.22
N VAL A 30 3.19 -8.03 -4.79
CA VAL A 30 3.49 -6.67 -5.20
C VAL A 30 4.58 -6.69 -6.25
N ALA A 31 4.26 -6.25 -7.46
CA ALA A 31 5.22 -6.13 -8.56
C ALA A 31 5.53 -4.65 -8.82
N ALA A 32 6.80 -4.29 -8.71
CA ALA A 32 7.31 -2.94 -9.00
C ALA A 32 8.29 -3.01 -10.18
N PRO A 33 7.77 -3.08 -11.43
CA PRO A 33 8.59 -3.15 -12.63
C PRO A 33 9.27 -1.79 -12.89
N LEU A 34 10.57 -1.71 -12.70
CA LEU A 34 11.37 -0.52 -12.97
C LEU A 34 11.78 -0.39 -14.44
N ASN A 35 11.57 -1.44 -15.21
CA ASN A 35 11.76 -1.48 -16.66
C ASN A 35 10.58 -0.86 -17.42
N VAL A 36 9.46 -0.59 -16.74
CA VAL A 36 8.30 0.10 -17.31
C VAL A 36 8.05 1.38 -16.49
N PRO A 37 8.62 2.51 -16.90
CA PRO A 37 8.55 3.78 -16.15
C PRO A 37 7.13 4.22 -15.82
N SER A 38 6.19 3.99 -16.74
CA SER A 38 4.76 4.34 -16.57
C SER A 38 4.02 3.48 -15.53
N ALA A 39 4.58 2.35 -15.11
CA ALA A 39 3.94 1.46 -14.13
C ALA A 39 4.15 1.89 -12.68
N VAL A 40 5.07 2.84 -12.42
CA VAL A 40 5.32 3.37 -11.07
C VAL A 40 4.74 4.77 -10.97
N PRO A 41 3.55 4.96 -10.38
CA PRO A 41 2.98 6.29 -10.18
C PRO A 41 3.82 7.07 -9.16
N ILE A 42 4.54 8.08 -9.63
CA ILE A 42 5.25 9.02 -8.77
C ILE A 42 4.34 10.24 -8.59
N ALA A 43 3.74 10.37 -7.42
CA ALA A 43 2.84 11.47 -7.10
C ALA A 43 3.60 12.75 -6.71
N GLY A 44 2.97 13.91 -6.94
CA GLY A 44 3.49 15.22 -6.52
C GLY A 44 4.42 15.89 -7.54
N VAL A 45 5.21 16.85 -7.07
CA VAL A 45 6.13 17.67 -7.90
C VAL A 45 7.15 16.80 -8.65
N SER A 46 7.57 15.68 -8.06
CA SER A 46 8.45 14.70 -8.71
C SER A 46 7.79 14.02 -9.91
N GLY A 47 6.47 13.80 -9.88
CA GLY A 47 5.71 13.28 -11.03
C GLY A 47 5.66 14.26 -12.19
N LEU A 48 5.56 15.54 -11.91
CA LEU A 48 5.59 16.60 -12.92
C LEU A 48 6.96 16.69 -13.61
N LEU A 49 8.05 16.55 -12.86
CA LEU A 49 9.42 16.49 -13.38
C LEU A 49 9.68 15.24 -14.24
N CYS A 50 9.04 14.12 -13.91
CA CYS A 50 9.11 12.90 -14.71
C CYS A 50 8.38 13.00 -16.04
N SER A 51 7.47 13.96 -16.21
CA SER A 51 6.71 14.19 -17.43
C SER A 51 7.46 15.06 -18.46
N LEU A 52 8.63 15.61 -18.08
CA LEU A 52 9.43 16.42 -19.00
C LEU A 52 10.19 15.54 -19.99
N PRO A 53 10.09 15.79 -21.32
CA PRO A 53 10.87 15.10 -22.32
C PRO A 53 12.37 15.36 -22.07
N PHE A 54 13.21 14.35 -22.21
CA PHE A 54 14.68 14.33 -22.05
C PHE A 54 15.24 14.26 -20.62
N ILE A 55 14.48 14.63 -19.58
CA ILE A 55 14.98 14.62 -18.19
C ILE A 55 14.27 13.53 -17.35
N GLY A 56 13.02 13.20 -17.74
CA GLY A 56 12.13 12.34 -16.99
C GLY A 56 12.71 10.93 -16.69
N GLU A 57 13.27 10.27 -17.69
CA GLU A 57 13.80 8.89 -17.51
C GLU A 57 15.01 8.84 -16.57
N THR A 58 15.92 9.79 -16.69
CA THR A 58 17.12 9.82 -15.84
C THR A 58 16.76 10.16 -14.40
N PHE A 59 15.82 11.07 -14.21
CA PHE A 59 15.34 11.46 -12.89
C PHE A 59 14.55 10.32 -12.24
N GLN A 60 13.70 9.64 -13.00
CA GLN A 60 12.91 8.51 -12.53
C GLN A 60 13.80 7.33 -12.12
N ARG A 61 14.83 6.99 -12.90
CA ARG A 61 15.82 5.96 -12.53
C ARG A 61 16.50 6.30 -11.21
N ARG A 62 16.97 7.53 -11.02
CA ARG A 62 17.61 7.96 -9.77
C ARG A 62 16.65 8.01 -8.59
N ALA A 63 15.41 8.43 -8.80
CA ALA A 63 14.38 8.41 -7.75
C ALA A 63 14.07 6.99 -7.28
N VAL A 64 13.98 6.05 -8.20
CA VAL A 64 13.76 4.63 -7.92
C VAL A 64 14.98 3.98 -7.24
N GLU A 65 16.20 4.31 -7.64
CA GLU A 65 17.41 3.84 -6.96
C GLU A 65 17.48 4.35 -5.52
N ARG A 66 17.08 5.59 -5.27
CA ARG A 66 16.97 6.14 -3.91
C ARG A 66 15.90 5.45 -3.08
N LEU A 67 14.76 5.12 -3.66
CA LEU A 67 13.71 4.34 -2.98
C LEU A 67 14.22 2.97 -2.52
N LYS A 68 15.03 2.29 -3.34
CA LYS A 68 15.67 1.02 -2.95
C LYS A 68 16.62 1.15 -1.76
N VAL A 69 17.29 2.29 -1.64
CA VAL A 69 18.25 2.56 -0.54
C VAL A 69 17.54 3.00 0.73
N THR A 70 16.40 3.68 0.61
CA THR A 70 15.73 4.31 1.77
C THR A 70 14.67 3.42 2.43
N SER A 71 14.06 2.50 1.68
CA SER A 71 13.01 1.63 2.21
C SER A 71 13.35 0.16 1.98
N ARG A 72 13.40 -0.61 3.07
CA ARG A 72 13.60 -2.07 3.01
C ARG A 72 12.47 -2.77 2.23
N PHE A 73 11.28 -2.18 2.19
CA PHE A 73 10.09 -2.70 1.53
C PHE A 73 9.43 -1.63 0.67
N VAL A 74 8.82 -2.02 -0.45
CA VAL A 74 8.09 -1.11 -1.34
C VAL A 74 6.60 -1.07 -1.04
N SER A 75 6.02 -2.12 -0.47
CA SER A 75 4.62 -2.12 -0.05
C SER A 75 4.47 -1.50 1.35
N ILE A 76 3.43 -0.68 1.50
CA ILE A 76 3.06 -0.07 2.79
C ILE A 76 2.77 -1.16 3.83
N THR A 77 2.20 -2.28 3.42
CA THR A 77 1.87 -3.40 4.30
C THR A 77 3.12 -4.00 4.95
N ASN A 78 4.15 -4.31 4.15
CA ASN A 78 5.42 -4.85 4.66
C ASN A 78 6.18 -3.81 5.50
N GLN A 79 6.13 -2.53 5.09
CA GLN A 79 6.73 -1.42 5.86
C GLN A 79 6.10 -1.32 7.26
N ARG A 80 4.77 -1.35 7.36
CA ARG A 80 4.05 -1.29 8.64
C ARG A 80 4.29 -2.50 9.52
N ALA A 81 4.37 -3.67 8.90
CA ALA A 81 4.65 -4.92 9.61
C ALA A 81 6.13 -5.06 10.04
N GLY A 82 7.05 -4.27 9.47
CA GLY A 82 8.49 -4.41 9.67
C GLY A 82 9.08 -5.72 9.13
N ARG A 83 8.27 -6.51 8.41
CA ARG A 83 8.63 -7.82 7.83
C ARG A 83 7.88 -8.07 6.53
N MET A 84 8.38 -9.03 5.76
CA MET A 84 7.73 -9.44 4.52
C MET A 84 6.51 -10.33 4.81
N ILE A 85 5.31 -9.79 4.64
CA ILE A 85 4.04 -10.51 4.63
C ILE A 85 3.70 -10.91 3.19
N VAL A 86 3.77 -9.95 2.27
CA VAL A 86 3.52 -10.15 0.85
C VAL A 86 4.83 -10.20 0.08
N PRO A 87 4.97 -11.11 -0.91
CA PRO A 87 6.12 -11.11 -1.80
C PRO A 87 6.22 -9.79 -2.58
N GLU A 88 7.42 -9.24 -2.69
CA GLU A 88 7.72 -8.03 -3.47
C GLU A 88 8.72 -8.36 -4.57
N ILE A 89 8.35 -8.09 -5.80
CA ILE A 89 9.18 -8.28 -6.99
C ILE A 89 9.55 -6.89 -7.50
N VAL A 90 10.81 -6.50 -7.30
CA VAL A 90 11.25 -5.12 -7.57
C VAL A 90 12.42 -5.13 -8.54
N GLY A 91 12.34 -4.37 -9.60
CA GLY A 91 13.44 -4.24 -10.54
C GLY A 91 13.04 -4.50 -12.00
N HIS A 92 13.89 -5.20 -12.72
CA HIS A 92 13.57 -5.65 -14.07
C HIS A 92 12.66 -6.88 -13.96
N VAL A 93 11.35 -6.67 -13.99
CA VAL A 93 10.34 -7.70 -13.79
C VAL A 93 9.95 -8.29 -15.15
N ARG A 94 10.07 -9.60 -15.27
CA ARG A 94 9.58 -10.39 -16.40
C ARG A 94 8.29 -11.11 -15.99
N PRO A 95 7.46 -11.54 -16.94
CA PRO A 95 6.22 -12.28 -16.63
C PRO A 95 6.47 -13.50 -15.73
N GLU A 96 7.53 -14.25 -15.97
CA GLU A 96 7.87 -15.45 -15.21
C GLU A 96 8.15 -15.16 -13.74
N ASP A 97 8.76 -14.02 -13.46
CA ASP A 97 9.09 -13.60 -12.08
C ASP A 97 7.81 -13.37 -11.24
N VAL A 98 6.67 -13.11 -11.90
CA VAL A 98 5.37 -12.93 -11.26
C VAL A 98 4.56 -14.24 -11.26
N VAL A 99 4.56 -14.98 -12.35
CA VAL A 99 3.77 -16.20 -12.52
C VAL A 99 4.17 -17.28 -11.52
N ILE A 100 5.47 -17.48 -11.31
CA ILE A 100 5.97 -18.51 -10.39
C ILE A 100 5.39 -18.33 -8.97
N PRO A 101 5.59 -17.18 -8.29
CA PRO A 101 5.02 -17.00 -6.96
C PRO A 101 3.49 -16.97 -6.93
N CYS A 102 2.82 -16.61 -8.05
CA CYS A 102 1.36 -16.74 -8.15
C CYS A 102 0.92 -18.19 -8.10
N VAL A 103 1.54 -19.07 -8.89
CA VAL A 103 1.23 -20.50 -8.93
C VAL A 103 1.51 -21.15 -7.57
N GLU A 104 2.65 -20.82 -6.94
CA GLU A 104 2.98 -21.31 -5.61
C GLU A 104 1.93 -20.88 -4.57
N LEU A 105 1.52 -19.63 -4.60
CA LEU A 105 0.53 -19.10 -3.65
C LEU A 105 -0.86 -19.66 -3.89
N LEU A 106 -1.26 -19.90 -5.14
CA LEU A 106 -2.50 -20.57 -5.49
C LEU A 106 -2.51 -22.04 -5.03
N GLY A 107 -1.38 -22.71 -5.09
CA GLY A 107 -1.24 -24.11 -4.65
C GLY A 107 -1.22 -24.31 -3.13
N ASP A 108 -0.93 -23.27 -2.35
CA ASP A 108 -0.78 -23.37 -0.88
C ASP A 108 -1.90 -22.60 -0.14
N ALA A 109 -3.01 -23.27 0.11
CA ALA A 109 -4.15 -22.69 0.84
C ALA A 109 -3.75 -22.26 2.27
N ALA A 110 -2.93 -23.05 2.97
CA ALA A 110 -2.51 -22.72 4.32
C ALA A 110 -1.65 -21.43 4.37
N ARG A 111 -0.81 -21.23 3.36
CA ARG A 111 -0.04 -19.99 3.20
C ARG A 111 -0.96 -18.80 2.91
N ARG A 112 -1.97 -18.96 2.05
CA ARG A 112 -2.96 -17.92 1.78
C ARG A 112 -3.71 -17.51 3.04
N ASP A 113 -4.17 -18.49 3.84
CA ASP A 113 -4.88 -18.24 5.09
C ASP A 113 -4.01 -17.51 6.12
N ARG A 114 -2.75 -17.89 6.26
CA ARG A 114 -1.81 -17.17 7.12
C ARG A 114 -1.61 -15.74 6.64
N MET A 115 -1.33 -15.57 5.37
CA MET A 115 -1.14 -14.24 4.77
C MET A 115 -2.38 -13.37 4.96
N SER A 116 -3.58 -13.90 4.76
CA SER A 116 -4.84 -13.17 4.96
C SER A 116 -4.99 -12.64 6.40
N ARG A 117 -4.66 -13.45 7.41
CA ARG A 117 -4.68 -13.00 8.81
C ARG A 117 -3.66 -11.91 9.08
N GLU A 118 -2.41 -12.13 8.66
CA GLU A 118 -1.31 -11.18 8.85
C GLU A 118 -1.56 -9.85 8.15
N LEU A 119 -2.21 -9.87 6.99
CA LEU A 119 -2.60 -8.67 6.25
C LEU A 119 -3.62 -7.83 7.05
N ARG A 120 -4.67 -8.45 7.59
CA ARG A 120 -5.67 -7.76 8.41
C ARG A 120 -5.06 -7.19 9.69
N GLU A 121 -4.16 -7.93 10.33
CA GLU A 121 -3.42 -7.44 11.49
C GLU A 121 -2.56 -6.22 11.15
N ALA A 122 -1.80 -6.27 10.05
CA ALA A 122 -0.95 -5.17 9.60
C ALA A 122 -1.74 -3.95 9.11
N ALA A 123 -2.91 -4.16 8.50
CA ALA A 123 -3.81 -3.08 8.08
C ALA A 123 -4.35 -2.28 9.28
N GLY A 124 -4.53 -2.94 10.43
CA GLY A 124 -5.03 -2.33 11.66
C GLY A 124 -6.55 -2.17 11.67
N LEU A 125 -7.04 -1.46 12.67
CA LEU A 125 -8.47 -1.29 12.89
C LEU A 125 -9.11 -0.35 11.86
N ALA A 126 -10.33 -0.67 11.42
CA ALA A 126 -11.19 0.22 10.65
C ALA A 126 -11.49 1.52 11.41
N GLY A 127 -12.05 2.52 10.73
CA GLY A 127 -12.46 3.79 11.35
C GLY A 127 -11.36 4.87 11.37
N ALA A 128 -10.35 4.77 10.52
CA ALA A 128 -9.33 5.82 10.40
C ALA A 128 -9.95 7.18 9.99
N ALA A 129 -10.93 7.17 9.08
CA ALA A 129 -11.64 8.36 8.65
C ALA A 129 -12.38 9.03 9.82
N ASP A 130 -13.09 8.24 10.64
CA ASP A 130 -13.81 8.76 11.82
C ASP A 130 -12.85 9.40 12.82
N ARG A 131 -11.70 8.76 13.07
CA ARG A 131 -10.66 9.33 13.95
C ARG A 131 -10.13 10.66 13.43
N VAL A 132 -9.92 10.78 12.11
CA VAL A 132 -9.49 12.04 11.50
C VAL A 132 -10.58 13.10 11.64
N VAL A 133 -11.85 12.77 11.36
CA VAL A 133 -12.98 13.68 11.53
C VAL A 133 -13.08 14.17 12.99
N HIS A 134 -12.99 13.26 13.96
CA HIS A 134 -13.00 13.63 15.37
C HIS A 134 -11.82 14.53 15.76
N ALA A 135 -10.62 14.26 15.26
CA ALA A 135 -9.45 15.09 15.50
C ALA A 135 -9.62 16.50 14.92
N VAL A 136 -10.11 16.61 13.68
CA VAL A 136 -10.38 17.90 13.04
C VAL A 136 -11.44 18.68 13.83
N GLN A 137 -12.53 18.04 14.22
CA GLN A 137 -13.58 18.68 15.02
C GLN A 137 -13.05 19.15 16.39
N ALA A 138 -12.19 18.38 17.05
CA ALA A 138 -11.55 18.79 18.29
C ALA A 138 -10.71 20.06 18.09
N VAL A 139 -9.87 20.10 17.06
CA VAL A 139 -9.07 21.28 16.73
C VAL A 139 -9.95 22.50 16.43
N GLN A 140 -11.04 22.32 15.68
CA GLN A 140 -11.98 23.42 15.41
C GLN A 140 -12.62 23.97 16.68
N ARG A 141 -13.04 23.11 17.62
CA ARG A 141 -13.59 23.55 18.92
C ARG A 141 -12.58 24.37 19.72
N PHE A 142 -11.32 23.94 19.74
CA PHE A 142 -10.24 24.70 20.39
C PHE A 142 -10.02 26.06 19.72
N ALA A 143 -10.02 26.11 18.39
CA ALA A 143 -9.81 27.35 17.65
C ALA A 143 -10.98 28.36 17.81
N VAL A 144 -12.22 27.87 18.05
CA VAL A 144 -13.42 28.72 18.21
C VAL A 144 -13.71 29.07 19.69
N GLY A 145 -12.89 28.56 20.64
CA GLY A 145 -13.03 28.87 22.07
C GLY A 145 -14.31 28.30 22.72
N GLN A 146 -14.91 27.25 22.13
CA GLN A 146 -16.05 26.58 22.77
C GLN A 146 -15.57 25.59 23.84
N PRO A 147 -16.05 25.70 25.10
CA PRO A 147 -15.71 24.76 26.15
C PRO A 147 -16.29 23.37 25.84
N ASP A 148 -15.53 22.35 26.21
CA ASP A 148 -15.87 20.94 25.99
C ASP A 148 -17.15 20.57 26.74
N SER A 149 -18.22 20.23 26.01
CA SER A 149 -19.53 19.86 26.58
C SER A 149 -19.55 18.45 27.20
N SER A 150 -18.40 17.77 27.28
CA SER A 150 -18.29 16.41 27.82
C SER A 150 -18.16 16.37 29.37
N SER A 151 -17.88 17.49 30.03
CA SER A 151 -17.73 17.53 31.51
C SER A 151 -19.02 17.77 32.28
N ALA A 152 -20.16 17.88 31.62
CA ALA A 152 -21.46 18.19 32.25
C ALA A 152 -22.38 16.98 32.50
N ARG A 153 -21.85 15.76 32.44
CA ARG A 153 -22.55 14.53 32.86
C ARG A 153 -21.67 13.70 33.78
N ALA A 154 -21.54 14.15 35.01
CA ALA A 154 -21.18 13.36 36.16
C ALA A 154 -22.36 13.34 37.13
#